data_b1ade960e78511dd296a1b5c02f9692e
#
_entry.id   b1ade960e78511dd296a1b5c02f9692e
#
_cell.length_a   1.000
_cell.length_b   1.000
_cell.length_c   1.000
_cell.angle_alpha   90.00
_cell.angle_beta   90.00
_cell.angle_gamma   90.00
#
_symmetry.space_group_name_H-M   'P 1'
#
loop_
_entity.id
_entity.type
_entity.pdbx_description
1 polymer ?
#
loop_
_entity_poly.entity_id
_entity_poly.type
_entity_poly.pdbx_seq_one_letter_code
_entity_poly.pdbx_strand_id
1 'polypeptide(L)'
;MRFNELLSESAVKQLAKKLPSLEKHDYSTIDRLMRTVAKQHSITGKALHDLFVRKFHLTPDKWIKNKLDESDVDTELQQEVDKFCEWACDKLSIKDKPHIELSMDTEEAQTNHHTGGHVMGDDKIWVYAKNRNLVDILRTVFHELVHVRQGELNMIDPGDSYPGSPIEAMADMLAGKYIKIYGEKNHHIFQ
;
A
#
# COMPACT_ATOMS: atom_id res chain seq x y z
N MET A 1 -20.95 -7.29 -21.16
CA MET A 1 -20.66 -5.88 -20.81
C MET A 1 -21.27 -4.99 -21.88
N ARG A 2 -22.18 -4.07 -21.52
CA ARG A 2 -22.82 -3.20 -22.52
C ARG A 2 -21.86 -2.06 -22.85
N PHE A 3 -21.87 -1.59 -24.12
CA PHE A 3 -20.99 -0.51 -24.60
C PHE A 3 -21.02 0.74 -23.71
N ASN A 4 -22.17 1.10 -23.15
CA ASN A 4 -22.33 2.22 -22.20
C ASN A 4 -21.63 1.99 -20.85
N GLU A 5 -21.40 0.76 -20.41
CA GLU A 5 -20.68 0.43 -19.17
C GLU A 5 -19.18 0.64 -19.34
N LEU A 6 -18.64 0.29 -20.50
CA LEU A 6 -17.23 0.53 -20.83
C LEU A 6 -16.88 2.02 -20.93
N LEU A 7 -17.76 2.83 -21.54
CA LEU A 7 -17.58 4.28 -21.63
C LEU A 7 -17.64 4.95 -20.26
N SER A 8 -18.57 4.51 -19.40
CA SER A 8 -18.71 5.05 -18.04
C SER A 8 -17.52 4.70 -17.16
N GLU A 9 -16.99 3.50 -17.28
CA GLU A 9 -15.77 3.09 -16.54
C GLU A 9 -14.52 3.86 -16.99
N SER A 10 -14.37 4.08 -18.30
CA SER A 10 -13.30 4.91 -18.86
C SER A 10 -13.35 6.36 -18.35
N ALA A 11 -14.56 6.96 -18.27
CA ALA A 11 -14.74 8.30 -17.76
C ALA A 11 -14.31 8.42 -16.29
N VAL A 12 -14.69 7.45 -15.45
CA VAL A 12 -14.32 7.43 -14.02
C VAL A 12 -12.81 7.28 -13.85
N LYS A 13 -12.16 6.37 -14.60
CA LYS A 13 -10.70 6.21 -14.59
C LYS A 13 -9.98 7.48 -15.02
N GLN A 14 -10.46 8.17 -16.06
CA GLN A 14 -9.90 9.43 -16.53
C GLN A 14 -10.02 10.53 -15.48
N LEU A 15 -11.17 10.63 -14.81
CA LEU A 15 -11.37 11.60 -13.74
C LEU A 15 -10.40 11.33 -12.58
N ALA A 16 -10.35 10.11 -12.07
CA ALA A 16 -9.47 9.71 -10.98
C ALA A 16 -7.98 10.00 -11.26
N LYS A 17 -7.55 9.79 -12.51
CA LYS A 17 -6.16 10.09 -12.93
C LYS A 17 -5.84 11.59 -12.97
N LYS A 18 -6.83 12.44 -13.29
CA LYS A 18 -6.63 13.88 -13.43
C LYS A 18 -6.83 14.67 -12.14
N LEU A 19 -7.61 14.15 -11.19
CA LEU A 19 -7.91 14.83 -9.93
C LEU A 19 -6.64 15.22 -9.13
N PRO A 20 -5.65 14.33 -8.94
CA PRO A 20 -4.46 14.66 -8.14
C PRO A 20 -3.57 15.75 -8.74
N SER A 21 -3.65 15.97 -10.06
CA SER A 21 -2.83 16.96 -10.78
C SER A 21 -3.44 18.37 -10.84
N LEU A 22 -4.55 18.61 -10.14
CA LEU A 22 -5.16 19.95 -10.11
C LEU A 22 -4.31 20.90 -9.24
N GLU A 23 -4.02 22.09 -9.75
CA GLU A 23 -3.32 23.16 -9.00
C GLU A 23 -4.10 23.64 -7.77
N LYS A 24 -5.43 23.56 -7.83
CA LYS A 24 -6.34 23.91 -6.73
C LYS A 24 -7.37 22.81 -6.57
N HIS A 25 -7.51 22.34 -5.35
CA HIS A 25 -8.46 21.29 -5.00
C HIS A 25 -9.77 21.86 -4.40
N ASP A 26 -10.18 23.04 -4.87
CA ASP A 26 -11.48 23.62 -4.51
C ASP A 26 -12.62 22.98 -5.34
N TYR A 27 -13.82 23.05 -4.79
CA TYR A 27 -15.02 22.47 -5.40
C TYR A 27 -15.27 22.98 -6.82
N SER A 28 -14.98 24.25 -7.11
CA SER A 28 -15.22 24.84 -8.43
C SER A 28 -14.30 24.26 -9.51
N THR A 29 -13.05 24.01 -9.14
CA THR A 29 -12.04 23.39 -10.02
C THR A 29 -12.37 21.91 -10.27
N ILE A 30 -12.77 21.17 -9.23
CA ILE A 30 -13.21 19.78 -9.34
C ILE A 30 -14.46 19.67 -10.23
N ASP A 31 -15.48 20.51 -10.00
CA ASP A 31 -16.71 20.54 -10.81
C ASP A 31 -16.42 20.84 -12.30
N ARG A 32 -15.52 21.79 -12.58
CA ARG A 32 -15.09 22.12 -13.94
C ARG A 32 -14.41 20.92 -14.62
N LEU A 33 -13.52 20.21 -13.91
CA LEU A 33 -12.89 19.00 -14.42
C LEU A 33 -13.92 17.92 -14.70
N MET A 34 -14.85 17.70 -13.77
CA MET A 34 -15.93 16.72 -13.93
C MET A 34 -16.79 17.00 -15.15
N ARG A 35 -17.22 18.25 -15.37
CA ARG A 35 -17.98 18.65 -16.56
C ARG A 35 -17.18 18.41 -17.84
N THR A 36 -15.89 18.68 -17.83
CA THR A 36 -15.00 18.45 -18.99
C THR A 36 -14.91 16.97 -19.33
N VAL A 37 -14.65 16.12 -18.35
CA VAL A 37 -14.55 14.67 -18.55
C VAL A 37 -15.92 14.08 -18.95
N ALA A 38 -16.99 14.51 -18.29
CA ALA A 38 -18.35 14.08 -18.62
C ALA A 38 -18.71 14.39 -20.09
N LYS A 39 -18.38 15.60 -20.57
CA LYS A 39 -18.60 16.02 -21.96
C LYS A 39 -17.81 15.15 -22.94
N GLN A 40 -16.54 14.82 -22.63
CA GLN A 40 -15.69 13.96 -23.46
C GLN A 40 -16.25 12.53 -23.62
N HIS A 41 -17.00 12.06 -22.63
CA HIS A 41 -17.59 10.72 -22.61
C HIS A 41 -19.10 10.73 -22.89
N SER A 42 -19.67 11.85 -23.32
CA SER A 42 -21.11 12.00 -23.65
C SER A 42 -22.05 11.61 -22.50
N ILE A 43 -21.65 11.88 -21.26
CA ILE A 43 -22.47 11.68 -20.05
C ILE A 43 -22.66 13.01 -19.32
N THR A 44 -23.62 13.07 -18.39
CA THR A 44 -23.80 14.25 -17.54
C THR A 44 -22.80 14.29 -16.40
N GLY A 45 -22.45 15.49 -15.88
CA GLY A 45 -21.61 15.63 -14.71
C GLY A 45 -22.16 14.89 -13.48
N LYS A 46 -23.49 14.90 -13.30
CA LYS A 46 -24.16 14.13 -12.25
C LYS A 46 -23.95 12.62 -12.42
N ALA A 47 -24.14 12.10 -13.63
CA ALA A 47 -23.94 10.69 -13.90
C ALA A 47 -22.48 10.27 -13.64
N LEU A 48 -21.50 11.11 -14.02
CA LEU A 48 -20.08 10.86 -13.73
C LEU A 48 -19.81 10.89 -12.22
N HIS A 49 -20.37 11.83 -11.47
CA HIS A 49 -20.26 11.89 -10.02
C HIS A 49 -20.83 10.63 -9.35
N ASP A 50 -22.04 10.22 -9.74
CA ASP A 50 -22.70 9.03 -9.17
C ASP A 50 -21.90 7.74 -9.46
N LEU A 51 -21.31 7.64 -10.66
CA LEU A 51 -20.43 6.53 -11.04
C LEU A 51 -19.12 6.54 -10.24
N PHE A 52 -18.53 7.73 -10.03
CA PHE A 52 -17.32 7.89 -9.23
C PHE A 52 -17.57 7.46 -7.78
N VAL A 53 -18.65 7.96 -7.16
CA VAL A 53 -19.03 7.59 -5.80
C VAL A 53 -19.30 6.08 -5.69
N ARG A 54 -19.97 5.49 -6.68
CA ARG A 54 -20.23 4.04 -6.69
C ARG A 54 -18.93 3.22 -6.73
N LYS A 55 -17.92 3.68 -7.49
CA LYS A 55 -16.65 2.96 -7.64
C LYS A 55 -15.73 3.12 -6.44
N PHE A 56 -15.60 4.35 -5.91
CA PHE A 56 -14.62 4.67 -4.87
C PHE A 56 -15.24 4.85 -3.49
N HIS A 57 -16.58 4.75 -3.36
CA HIS A 57 -17.34 4.99 -2.13
C HIS A 57 -17.09 6.36 -1.47
N LEU A 58 -16.51 7.30 -2.23
CA LEU A 58 -16.16 8.66 -1.83
C LEU A 58 -16.58 9.67 -2.90
N THR A 59 -16.90 10.89 -2.48
CA THR A 59 -17.04 12.01 -3.41
C THR A 59 -15.66 12.43 -3.95
N PRO A 60 -15.55 13.04 -5.15
CA PRO A 60 -14.27 13.43 -5.73
C PRO A 60 -13.39 14.30 -4.84
N ASP A 61 -13.98 15.22 -4.08
CA ASP A 61 -13.29 16.09 -3.13
C ASP A 61 -12.73 15.31 -1.93
N LYS A 62 -13.50 14.38 -1.37
CA LYS A 62 -13.03 13.51 -0.28
C LYS A 62 -11.97 12.52 -0.77
N TRP A 63 -12.14 11.98 -1.97
CA TRP A 63 -11.17 11.07 -2.57
C TRP A 63 -9.82 11.76 -2.77
N ILE A 64 -9.82 13.00 -3.28
CA ILE A 64 -8.59 13.77 -3.47
C ILE A 64 -7.91 14.11 -2.14
N LYS A 65 -8.72 14.49 -1.13
CA LYS A 65 -8.20 14.76 0.21
C LYS A 65 -7.53 13.53 0.80
N ASN A 66 -8.18 12.37 0.70
CA ASN A 66 -7.58 11.12 1.16
C ASN A 66 -6.26 10.81 0.41
N LYS A 67 -6.20 11.06 -0.92
CA LYS A 67 -4.97 10.85 -1.70
C LYS A 67 -3.85 11.82 -1.34
N LEU A 68 -4.16 13.05 -1.00
CA LEU A 68 -3.18 14.03 -0.53
C LEU A 68 -2.69 13.68 0.89
N ASP A 69 -3.62 13.33 1.79
CA ASP A 69 -3.29 12.89 3.14
C ASP A 69 -2.44 11.59 3.09
N GLU A 70 -2.71 10.69 2.12
CA GLU A 70 -1.90 9.49 1.87
C GLU A 70 -0.49 9.84 1.35
N SER A 71 -0.33 10.88 0.51
CA SER A 71 0.98 11.26 -0.04
C SER A 71 1.89 11.96 0.97
N ASP A 72 1.33 12.73 1.90
CA ASP A 72 2.10 13.46 2.92
C ASP A 72 2.55 12.54 4.07
N VAL A 73 1.72 11.58 4.46
CA VAL A 73 2.07 10.52 5.43
C VAL A 73 3.11 9.57 4.87
N ASP A 74 3.14 9.43 3.54
CA ASP A 74 3.92 8.42 2.85
C ASP A 74 5.44 8.70 2.90
N THR A 75 5.88 9.96 2.87
CA THR A 75 7.32 10.29 2.77
C THR A 75 8.09 10.05 4.08
N GLU A 76 7.57 10.49 5.22
CA GLU A 76 8.22 10.29 6.53
C GLU A 76 8.13 8.81 6.93
N LEU A 77 6.97 8.18 6.73
CA LEU A 77 6.77 6.77 7.00
C LEU A 77 7.70 5.90 6.12
N GLN A 78 7.80 6.20 4.83
CA GLN A 78 8.69 5.47 3.92
C GLN A 78 10.15 5.61 4.35
N GLN A 79 10.61 6.81 4.74
CA GLN A 79 11.96 7.03 5.23
C GLN A 79 12.27 6.20 6.49
N GLU A 80 11.34 6.12 7.46
CA GLU A 80 11.52 5.30 8.65
C GLU A 80 11.53 3.79 8.31
N VAL A 81 10.70 3.36 7.37
CA VAL A 81 10.67 1.98 6.88
C VAL A 81 11.97 1.63 6.16
N ASP A 82 12.48 2.51 5.30
CA ASP A 82 13.74 2.30 4.57
C ASP A 82 14.93 2.19 5.51
N LYS A 83 15.01 3.07 6.50
CA LYS A 83 16.03 3.04 7.55
C LYS A 83 15.97 1.74 8.38
N PHE A 84 14.75 1.33 8.74
CA PHE A 84 14.56 0.06 9.43
C PHE A 84 14.96 -1.13 8.57
N CYS A 85 14.58 -1.13 7.28
CA CYS A 85 14.93 -2.17 6.33
C CYS A 85 16.45 -2.34 6.21
N GLU A 86 17.22 -1.25 6.14
CA GLU A 86 18.69 -1.31 6.15
C GLU A 86 19.24 -2.04 7.39
N TRP A 87 18.79 -1.61 8.55
CA TRP A 87 19.19 -2.24 9.80
C TRP A 87 18.80 -3.72 9.87
N ALA A 88 17.57 -4.06 9.41
CA ALA A 88 17.05 -5.44 9.43
C ALA A 88 17.81 -6.35 8.47
N CYS A 89 18.12 -5.88 7.26
CA CYS A 89 18.93 -6.60 6.29
C CYS A 89 20.31 -6.94 6.84
N ASP A 90 20.97 -6.01 7.53
CA ASP A 90 22.23 -6.25 8.22
C ASP A 90 22.11 -7.35 9.29
N LYS A 91 21.03 -7.32 10.09
CA LYS A 91 20.79 -8.34 11.14
C LYS A 91 20.52 -9.73 10.58
N LEU A 92 19.86 -9.80 9.44
CA LEU A 92 19.53 -11.05 8.75
C LEU A 92 20.61 -11.50 7.78
N SER A 93 21.66 -10.68 7.54
CA SER A 93 22.70 -10.91 6.53
C SER A 93 22.12 -11.10 5.12
N ILE A 94 21.09 -10.33 4.77
CA ILE A 94 20.51 -10.26 3.44
C ILE A 94 21.45 -9.46 2.55
N LYS A 95 21.83 -10.02 1.39
CA LYS A 95 22.81 -9.39 0.48
C LYS A 95 22.15 -8.39 -0.46
N ASP A 96 21.04 -8.82 -1.06
CA ASP A 96 20.28 -8.01 -2.02
C ASP A 96 19.06 -7.44 -1.30
N LYS A 97 19.20 -6.16 -0.90
CA LYS A 97 18.16 -5.45 -0.15
C LYS A 97 16.91 -5.25 -1.00
N PRO A 98 15.75 -5.80 -0.60
CA PRO A 98 14.52 -5.58 -1.33
C PRO A 98 13.99 -4.16 -1.15
N HIS A 99 13.21 -3.71 -2.12
CA HIS A 99 12.44 -2.48 -2.03
C HIS A 99 11.16 -2.72 -1.25
N ILE A 100 10.88 -1.88 -0.24
CA ILE A 100 9.64 -1.95 0.53
C ILE A 100 8.62 -0.99 -0.07
N GLU A 101 7.56 -1.52 -0.62
CA GLU A 101 6.44 -0.76 -1.17
C GLU A 101 5.30 -0.71 -0.14
N LEU A 102 5.04 0.49 0.39
CA LEU A 102 3.92 0.70 1.30
C LEU A 102 2.63 0.92 0.53
N SER A 103 1.61 0.12 0.83
CA SER A 103 0.29 0.22 0.23
C SER A 103 -0.72 0.81 1.21
N MET A 104 -1.49 1.78 0.73
CA MET A 104 -2.66 2.35 1.40
C MET A 104 -3.98 1.77 0.83
N ASP A 105 -3.90 0.80 -0.08
CA ASP A 105 -5.05 0.20 -0.74
C ASP A 105 -5.67 -0.91 0.09
N THR A 106 -6.83 -0.59 0.68
CA THR A 106 -7.60 -1.54 1.51
C THR A 106 -8.18 -2.71 0.70
N GLU A 107 -8.52 -2.50 -0.58
CA GLU A 107 -9.06 -3.56 -1.43
C GLU A 107 -7.98 -4.60 -1.75
N GLU A 108 -6.76 -4.13 -1.98
CA GLU A 108 -5.60 -5.00 -2.20
C GLU A 108 -5.32 -5.86 -0.96
N ALA A 109 -5.27 -5.25 0.23
CA ALA A 109 -5.06 -5.98 1.48
C ALA A 109 -6.17 -6.99 1.78
N GLN A 110 -7.43 -6.66 1.52
CA GLN A 110 -8.57 -7.57 1.69
C GLN A 110 -8.54 -8.72 0.68
N THR A 111 -8.15 -8.46 -0.56
CA THR A 111 -8.06 -9.48 -1.60
C THR A 111 -6.96 -10.50 -1.30
N ASN A 112 -5.83 -10.01 -0.80
CA ASN A 112 -4.68 -10.85 -0.45
C ASN A 112 -4.84 -11.55 0.91
N HIS A 113 -5.79 -11.11 1.75
CA HIS A 113 -5.98 -11.59 3.13
C HIS A 113 -4.70 -11.47 4.01
N HIS A 114 -3.75 -10.61 3.65
CA HIS A 114 -2.47 -10.41 4.32
C HIS A 114 -2.16 -8.94 4.53
N THR A 115 -1.29 -8.64 5.46
CA THR A 115 -0.78 -7.28 5.73
C THR A 115 0.60 -7.04 5.14
N GLY A 116 1.22 -8.04 4.58
CA GLY A 116 2.48 -8.00 3.85
C GLY A 116 2.59 -9.19 2.90
N GLY A 117 3.52 -9.14 2.01
CA GLY A 117 3.80 -10.22 1.09
C GLY A 117 5.09 -10.02 0.31
N HIS A 118 5.73 -11.13 0.02
CA HIS A 118 6.92 -11.21 -0.81
C HIS A 118 6.75 -12.31 -1.85
N VAL A 119 7.14 -12.04 -3.08
CA VAL A 119 7.20 -13.05 -4.15
C VAL A 119 8.64 -13.50 -4.30
N MET A 120 8.90 -14.80 -4.14
CA MET A 120 10.25 -15.35 -4.30
C MET A 120 10.82 -15.01 -5.69
N GLY A 121 12.02 -14.39 -5.69
CA GLY A 121 12.67 -13.93 -6.91
C GLY A 121 12.30 -12.52 -7.34
N ASP A 122 11.38 -11.85 -6.66
CA ASP A 122 11.13 -10.41 -6.79
C ASP A 122 12.00 -9.64 -5.76
N ASP A 123 12.49 -8.46 -6.15
CA ASP A 123 13.23 -7.55 -5.30
C ASP A 123 12.31 -6.64 -4.46
N LYS A 124 11.00 -6.94 -4.41
CA LYS A 124 9.97 -6.14 -3.75
C LYS A 124 9.28 -6.89 -2.63
N ILE A 125 9.04 -6.15 -1.55
CA ILE A 125 8.14 -6.53 -0.46
C ILE A 125 7.00 -5.52 -0.43
N TRP A 126 5.76 -6.01 -0.47
CA TRP A 126 4.57 -5.22 -0.30
C TRP A 126 4.12 -5.24 1.16
N VAL A 127 3.79 -4.06 1.74
CA VAL A 127 3.30 -3.94 3.12
C VAL A 127 2.12 -2.97 3.18
N TYR A 128 0.98 -3.43 3.67
CA TYR A 128 -0.18 -2.58 3.92
C TYR A 128 0.06 -1.70 5.15
N ALA A 129 -0.09 -0.38 4.99
CA ALA A 129 0.27 0.60 6.02
C ALA A 129 -0.92 1.44 6.54
N LYS A 130 -2.06 1.47 5.82
CA LYS A 130 -3.20 2.32 6.16
C LYS A 130 -3.77 2.01 7.54
N ASN A 131 -3.90 3.03 8.39
CA ASN A 131 -4.43 2.93 9.75
C ASN A 131 -3.67 1.94 10.66
N ARG A 132 -2.38 1.72 10.40
CA ARG A 132 -1.51 0.90 11.24
C ARG A 132 -0.46 1.74 11.95
N ASN A 133 -0.07 1.32 13.15
CA ASN A 133 1.02 1.96 13.89
C ASN A 133 2.37 1.61 13.26
N LEU A 134 3.34 2.53 13.35
CA LEU A 134 4.69 2.34 12.82
C LEU A 134 5.31 1.02 13.29
N VAL A 135 5.24 0.71 14.59
CA VAL A 135 5.79 -0.53 15.15
C VAL A 135 5.20 -1.79 14.53
N ASP A 136 3.92 -1.77 14.17
CA ASP A 136 3.24 -2.90 13.54
C ASP A 136 3.63 -3.05 12.07
N ILE A 137 3.80 -1.93 11.35
CA ILE A 137 4.33 -1.91 9.99
C ILE A 137 5.75 -2.47 9.96
N LEU A 138 6.64 -1.98 10.82
CA LEU A 138 8.03 -2.42 10.90
C LEU A 138 8.15 -3.91 11.30
N ARG A 139 7.24 -4.39 12.15
CA ARG A 139 7.18 -5.83 12.48
C ARG A 139 6.82 -6.67 11.25
N THR A 140 5.86 -6.21 10.44
CA THR A 140 5.52 -6.88 9.17
C THR A 140 6.70 -6.85 8.20
N VAL A 141 7.37 -5.71 8.03
CA VAL A 141 8.59 -5.61 7.21
C VAL A 141 9.63 -6.64 7.64
N PHE A 142 9.89 -6.78 8.95
CA PHE A 142 10.87 -7.76 9.43
C PHE A 142 10.43 -9.19 9.16
N HIS A 143 9.15 -9.50 9.33
CA HIS A 143 8.58 -10.81 9.01
C HIS A 143 8.84 -11.20 7.55
N GLU A 144 8.52 -10.32 6.61
CA GLU A 144 8.77 -10.56 5.18
C GLU A 144 10.27 -10.67 4.86
N LEU A 145 11.13 -9.87 5.50
CA LEU A 145 12.58 -9.98 5.34
C LEU A 145 13.13 -11.33 5.84
N VAL A 146 12.50 -11.93 6.86
CA VAL A 146 12.87 -13.29 7.28
C VAL A 146 12.55 -14.29 6.16
N HIS A 147 11.43 -14.16 5.46
CA HIS A 147 11.11 -15.01 4.31
C HIS A 147 12.10 -14.84 3.16
N VAL A 148 12.54 -13.59 2.87
CA VAL A 148 13.63 -13.35 1.92
C VAL A 148 14.87 -14.16 2.32
N ARG A 149 15.27 -14.07 3.60
CA ARG A 149 16.44 -14.81 4.09
C ARG A 149 16.27 -16.32 4.05
N GLN A 150 15.10 -16.82 4.39
CA GLN A 150 14.77 -18.23 4.28
C GLN A 150 14.85 -18.72 2.84
N GLY A 151 14.38 -17.91 1.87
CA GLY A 151 14.53 -18.17 0.44
C GLY A 151 15.99 -18.23 -0.02
N GLU A 152 16.83 -17.25 0.37
CA GLU A 152 18.28 -17.26 0.08
C GLU A 152 18.99 -18.50 0.62
N LEU A 153 18.50 -19.05 1.74
CA LEU A 153 19.04 -20.25 2.37
C LEU A 153 18.42 -21.55 1.86
N ASN A 154 17.51 -21.50 0.88
CA ASN A 154 16.73 -22.62 0.37
C ASN A 154 16.00 -23.41 1.48
N MET A 155 15.41 -22.68 2.44
CA MET A 155 14.68 -23.27 3.56
C MET A 155 13.18 -23.40 3.29
N ILE A 156 12.67 -22.83 2.20
CA ILE A 156 11.24 -22.84 1.86
C ILE A 156 10.99 -23.82 0.73
N ASP A 157 10.22 -24.87 1.03
CA ASP A 157 9.70 -25.78 0.02
C ASP A 157 8.29 -25.35 -0.44
N PRO A 158 7.88 -25.72 -1.68
CA PRO A 158 6.53 -25.44 -2.14
C PRO A 158 5.46 -26.01 -1.19
N GLY A 159 4.64 -25.14 -0.60
CA GLY A 159 3.58 -25.52 0.34
C GLY A 159 3.92 -25.33 1.83
N ASP A 160 5.11 -24.85 2.16
CA ASP A 160 5.52 -24.63 3.57
C ASP A 160 4.96 -23.33 4.17
N SER A 161 4.53 -22.39 3.34
CA SER A 161 3.97 -21.10 3.79
C SER A 161 2.46 -21.22 4.07
N TYR A 162 2.10 -21.82 5.20
CA TYR A 162 0.74 -21.82 5.72
C TYR A 162 0.74 -21.32 7.17
N PRO A 163 -0.35 -20.68 7.64
CA PRO A 163 -0.43 -20.16 9.01
C PRO A 163 -0.10 -21.23 10.05
N GLY A 164 0.89 -20.95 10.89
CA GLY A 164 1.35 -21.89 11.92
C GLY A 164 2.42 -22.90 11.47
N SER A 165 2.91 -22.84 10.23
CA SER A 165 4.05 -23.63 9.79
C SER A 165 5.33 -23.25 10.55
N PRO A 166 6.35 -24.13 10.62
CA PRO A 166 7.63 -23.79 11.25
C PRO A 166 8.32 -22.57 10.62
N ILE A 167 8.14 -22.36 9.32
CA ILE A 167 8.66 -21.21 8.56
C ILE A 167 8.01 -19.92 9.03
N GLU A 168 6.67 -19.87 9.10
CA GLU A 168 5.90 -18.74 9.61
C GLU A 168 6.16 -18.46 11.10
N ALA A 169 6.20 -19.53 11.92
CA ALA A 169 6.48 -19.41 13.35
C ALA A 169 7.88 -18.80 13.61
N MET A 170 8.87 -19.16 12.80
CA MET A 170 10.20 -18.58 12.86
C MET A 170 10.19 -17.11 12.46
N ALA A 171 9.48 -16.72 11.38
CA ALA A 171 9.36 -15.35 10.95
C ALA A 171 8.69 -14.48 12.02
N ASP A 172 7.59 -14.92 12.59
CA ASP A 172 6.89 -14.23 13.69
C ASP A 172 7.75 -14.05 14.94
N MET A 173 8.45 -15.11 15.35
CA MET A 173 9.32 -15.08 16.52
C MET A 173 10.47 -14.08 16.33
N LEU A 174 11.12 -14.09 15.18
CA LEU A 174 12.24 -13.18 14.88
C LEU A 174 11.73 -11.75 14.74
N ALA A 175 10.63 -11.50 14.06
CA ALA A 175 10.01 -10.18 13.96
C ALA A 175 9.69 -9.62 15.35
N GLY A 176 9.05 -10.40 16.22
CA GLY A 176 8.75 -9.99 17.58
C GLY A 176 9.97 -9.73 18.45
N LYS A 177 11.08 -10.45 18.26
CA LYS A 177 12.34 -10.25 18.96
C LYS A 177 13.05 -8.98 18.48
N TYR A 178 13.21 -8.83 17.17
CA TYR A 178 14.05 -7.79 16.62
C TYR A 178 13.39 -6.41 16.63
N ILE A 179 12.07 -6.33 16.58
CA ILE A 179 11.37 -5.05 16.76
C ILE A 179 11.63 -4.46 18.17
N LYS A 180 11.72 -5.30 19.20
CA LYS A 180 12.09 -4.86 20.56
C LYS A 180 13.52 -4.35 20.62
N ILE A 181 14.46 -5.08 20.01
CA ILE A 181 15.89 -4.68 19.96
C ILE A 181 16.06 -3.34 19.22
N TYR A 182 15.35 -3.16 18.10
CA TYR A 182 15.37 -1.90 17.36
C TYR A 182 14.78 -0.75 18.20
N GLY A 183 13.66 -1.00 18.86
CA GLY A 183 12.97 -0.02 19.69
C GLY A 183 13.76 0.43 20.92
N GLU A 184 14.70 -0.36 21.44
CA GLU A 184 15.59 0.05 22.54
C GLU A 184 16.43 1.31 22.21
N LYS A 185 16.70 1.55 20.92
CA LYS A 185 17.44 2.72 20.43
C LYS A 185 16.56 3.71 19.67
N ASN A 186 15.35 3.32 19.34
CA ASN A 186 14.41 4.07 18.51
C ASN A 186 13.03 4.12 19.18
N HIS A 187 12.95 4.70 20.38
CA HIS A 187 11.74 4.72 21.22
C HIS A 187 10.52 5.34 20.53
N HIS A 188 10.73 6.22 19.54
CA HIS A 188 9.66 6.89 18.79
C HIS A 188 8.75 5.90 18.03
N ILE A 189 9.24 4.70 17.68
CA ILE A 189 8.42 3.72 16.97
C ILE A 189 7.22 3.19 17.78
N PHE A 190 7.22 3.38 19.09
CA PHE A 190 6.16 2.96 20.00
C PHE A 190 5.19 4.10 20.37
N GLN A 191 5.36 5.28 19.81
CA GLN A 191 4.51 6.45 20.02
C GLN A 191 3.49 6.54 18.89
#